data_519be42a30c04d1a3bd91ba3db3d3206
#
_entry.id   519be42a30c04d1a3bd91ba3db3d3206
#
_cell.length_a   1.000
_cell.length_b   1.000
_cell.length_c   1.000
_cell.angle_alpha   90.00
_cell.angle_beta   90.00
_cell.angle_gamma   90.00
#
_symmetry.space_group_name_H-M   'P 1'
#
loop_
_entity.id
_entity.type
_entity.pdbx_description
1 polymer ?
#
loop_
_entity_poly.entity_id
_entity_poly.type
_entity_poly.pdbx_seq_one_letter_code
_entity_poly.pdbx_strand_id
1 'polypeptide(L)'
;VADEHSDKEKLKPMSDTPQAADHATIYKPSSDVIARARISDWDATKRASDAAPNAFWEERANELEWYERWTQVLDESNKPFYKWFVGAKCNIAYNAVDRHALTFRRNKLAYIWQGEDYSERFMSYGELAREVNKFANVLKSLGVKKGDRVTIYMGRVLELPIAMLACAKIGAIHSVVYGGFSVEALRGRIHDSQSELVVTCDGAFVSGKHIDLKQIVDDALYTDPPTPVKNVIVYKRSGKEVKMYDEPNRKDYWWHELMKDASPDCETEVMDSEDPLFILYTSGS
;
A
#
# COMPACT_ATOMS: atom_id res chain seq x y z
N VAL A 1 -33.94 13.77 71.40
CA VAL A 1 -35.18 13.87 70.68
C VAL A 1 -34.89 14.52 69.35
N ALA A 2 -34.63 13.83 68.34
CA ALA A 2 -34.77 14.21 66.94
C ALA A 2 -34.78 12.94 66.09
N ASP A 3 -35.87 12.78 65.38
CA ASP A 3 -36.16 11.68 64.45
C ASP A 3 -35.30 11.82 63.21
N GLU A 4 -34.59 10.75 62.87
CA GLU A 4 -33.95 10.56 61.57
C GLU A 4 -34.91 9.82 60.63
N HIS A 5 -35.47 10.54 59.69
CA HIS A 5 -36.15 9.92 58.52
C HIS A 5 -35.12 9.56 57.48
N SER A 6 -34.88 8.26 57.36
CA SER A 6 -34.09 7.67 56.28
C SER A 6 -35.00 7.45 55.08
N ASP A 7 -34.90 8.31 54.09
CA ASP A 7 -35.44 8.10 52.74
C ASP A 7 -34.60 7.06 51.99
N LYS A 8 -35.11 5.83 51.97
CA LYS A 8 -34.61 4.78 51.06
C LYS A 8 -35.21 5.03 49.67
N GLU A 9 -34.48 5.70 48.82
CA GLU A 9 -34.80 5.79 47.41
C GLU A 9 -34.75 4.37 46.79
N LYS A 10 -35.91 3.84 46.41
CA LYS A 10 -36.03 2.57 45.71
C LYS A 10 -35.52 2.73 44.28
N LEU A 11 -34.39 2.17 43.99
CA LEU A 11 -33.89 1.95 42.61
C LEU A 11 -34.92 1.14 41.82
N LYS A 12 -35.55 1.76 40.82
CA LYS A 12 -36.37 1.08 39.83
C LYS A 12 -35.50 0.11 39.01
N PRO A 13 -35.97 -1.10 38.70
CA PRO A 13 -35.22 -1.98 37.84
C PRO A 13 -35.18 -1.39 36.44
N MET A 14 -33.96 -1.20 35.89
CA MET A 14 -33.74 -0.92 34.49
C MET A 14 -34.07 -2.17 33.69
N SER A 15 -35.32 -2.25 33.22
CA SER A 15 -35.77 -3.18 32.21
C SER A 15 -36.04 -2.40 30.93
N ASP A 16 -34.95 -2.10 30.17
CA ASP A 16 -35.04 -1.81 28.75
C ASP A 16 -33.74 -2.31 28.10
N THR A 17 -33.73 -3.61 27.84
CA THR A 17 -32.90 -4.16 26.80
C THR A 17 -33.33 -3.49 25.51
N PRO A 18 -32.44 -2.79 24.76
CA PRO A 18 -32.83 -2.25 23.47
C PRO A 18 -33.29 -3.42 22.61
N GLN A 19 -34.56 -3.43 22.22
CA GLN A 19 -35.04 -4.31 21.15
C GLN A 19 -34.12 -4.07 19.95
N ALA A 20 -33.45 -5.12 19.46
CA ALA A 20 -32.70 -5.11 18.24
C ALA A 20 -33.56 -4.47 17.15
N ALA A 21 -33.05 -3.40 16.54
CA ALA A 21 -33.75 -2.69 15.49
C ALA A 21 -33.95 -3.65 14.31
N ASP A 22 -35.20 -4.11 14.16
CA ASP A 22 -35.61 -5.13 13.19
C ASP A 22 -35.86 -4.54 11.78
N HIS A 23 -35.14 -3.49 11.41
CA HIS A 23 -35.14 -2.98 10.04
C HIS A 23 -33.73 -2.49 9.70
N ALA A 24 -32.97 -3.33 9.00
CA ALA A 24 -31.76 -2.86 8.30
C ALA A 24 -32.16 -1.72 7.36
N THR A 25 -31.74 -0.49 7.67
CA THR A 25 -31.97 0.67 6.80
C THR A 25 -31.22 0.48 5.50
N ILE A 26 -31.94 0.24 4.41
CA ILE A 26 -31.34 0.09 3.09
C ILE A 26 -31.12 1.48 2.50
N TYR A 27 -29.87 1.88 2.35
CA TYR A 27 -29.47 3.10 1.66
C TYR A 27 -29.35 2.81 0.16
N LYS A 28 -30.22 3.40 -0.65
CA LYS A 28 -30.14 3.30 -2.10
C LYS A 28 -29.34 4.49 -2.66
N PRO A 29 -28.44 4.28 -3.65
CA PRO A 29 -27.78 5.39 -4.34
C PRO A 29 -28.80 6.27 -5.08
N SER A 30 -28.45 7.54 -5.24
CA SER A 30 -29.29 8.46 -6.03
C SER A 30 -29.33 8.06 -7.51
N SER A 31 -30.37 8.53 -8.23
CA SER A 31 -30.51 8.27 -9.67
C SER A 31 -29.28 8.72 -10.48
N ASP A 32 -28.67 9.84 -10.10
CA ASP A 32 -27.44 10.36 -10.68
C ASP A 32 -26.25 9.44 -10.52
N VAL A 33 -26.10 8.82 -9.34
CA VAL A 33 -25.04 7.85 -9.08
C VAL A 33 -25.28 6.59 -9.90
N ILE A 34 -26.52 6.10 -9.95
CA ILE A 34 -26.89 4.93 -10.76
C ILE A 34 -26.60 5.18 -12.24
N ALA A 35 -27.02 6.36 -12.77
CA ALA A 35 -26.84 6.69 -14.19
C ALA A 35 -25.36 6.79 -14.60
N ARG A 36 -24.46 7.14 -13.69
CA ARG A 36 -23.01 7.25 -13.93
C ARG A 36 -22.22 6.00 -13.53
N ALA A 37 -22.86 4.99 -12.96
CA ALA A 37 -22.21 3.76 -12.55
C ALA A 37 -21.72 2.99 -13.79
N ARG A 38 -20.50 2.48 -13.76
CA ARG A 38 -19.95 1.61 -14.83
C ARG A 38 -20.64 0.26 -14.86
N ILE A 39 -21.09 -0.22 -13.70
CA ILE A 39 -21.88 -1.43 -13.55
C ILE A 39 -23.28 -0.97 -13.09
N SER A 40 -24.23 -0.96 -14.00
CA SER A 40 -25.61 -0.53 -13.75
C SER A 40 -26.49 -1.70 -13.27
N ASP A 41 -26.15 -2.93 -13.63
CA ASP A 41 -26.81 -4.16 -13.21
C ASP A 41 -25.77 -5.15 -12.65
N TRP A 42 -25.68 -5.17 -11.32
CA TRP A 42 -24.75 -6.05 -10.60
C TRP A 42 -25.12 -7.53 -10.80
N ASP A 43 -26.40 -7.86 -10.75
CA ASP A 43 -26.86 -9.26 -10.85
C ASP A 43 -26.63 -9.82 -12.25
N ALA A 44 -26.81 -9.02 -13.30
CA ALA A 44 -26.47 -9.43 -14.67
C ALA A 44 -24.97 -9.63 -14.82
N THR A 45 -24.17 -8.71 -14.26
CA THR A 45 -22.69 -8.80 -14.30
C THR A 45 -22.20 -10.06 -13.57
N LYS A 46 -22.77 -10.35 -12.38
CA LYS A 46 -22.43 -11.55 -11.62
C LYS A 46 -22.84 -12.82 -12.37
N ARG A 47 -24.05 -12.90 -12.92
CA ARG A 47 -24.48 -14.04 -13.73
C ARG A 47 -23.57 -14.28 -14.92
N ALA A 48 -23.13 -13.24 -15.62
CA ALA A 48 -22.19 -13.36 -16.74
C ALA A 48 -20.84 -13.93 -16.29
N SER A 49 -20.30 -13.43 -15.16
CA SER A 49 -19.07 -13.96 -14.57
C SER A 49 -19.19 -15.41 -14.14
N ASP A 50 -20.30 -15.82 -13.52
CA ASP A 50 -20.52 -17.18 -13.05
C ASP A 50 -20.72 -18.16 -14.24
N ALA A 51 -21.37 -17.72 -15.31
CA ALA A 51 -21.66 -18.56 -16.49
C ALA A 51 -20.42 -18.84 -17.35
N ALA A 52 -19.50 -17.87 -17.47
CA ALA A 52 -18.32 -17.98 -18.30
C ALA A 52 -17.12 -17.22 -17.69
N PRO A 53 -16.57 -17.70 -16.55
CA PRO A 53 -15.55 -16.94 -15.80
C PRO A 53 -14.30 -16.64 -16.63
N ASN A 54 -13.80 -17.58 -17.42
CA ASN A 54 -12.61 -17.35 -18.25
C ASN A 54 -12.83 -16.23 -19.28
N ALA A 55 -13.95 -16.26 -20.00
CA ALA A 55 -14.28 -15.25 -20.99
C ALA A 55 -14.51 -13.88 -20.33
N PHE A 56 -15.16 -13.85 -19.17
CA PHE A 56 -15.39 -12.62 -18.40
C PHE A 56 -14.07 -11.97 -17.98
N TRP A 57 -13.15 -12.74 -17.40
CA TRP A 57 -11.86 -12.20 -16.96
C TRP A 57 -10.93 -11.88 -18.11
N GLU A 58 -11.00 -12.61 -19.21
CA GLU A 58 -10.28 -12.30 -20.45
C GLU A 58 -10.69 -10.93 -20.99
N GLU A 59 -11.99 -10.65 -21.04
CA GLU A 59 -12.52 -9.35 -21.48
C GLU A 59 -11.99 -8.22 -20.58
N ARG A 60 -11.98 -8.42 -19.25
CA ARG A 60 -11.44 -7.42 -18.32
C ARG A 60 -9.93 -7.23 -18.46
N ALA A 61 -9.19 -8.32 -18.67
CA ALA A 61 -7.75 -8.27 -18.88
C ALA A 61 -7.35 -7.55 -20.19
N ASN A 62 -8.22 -7.50 -21.18
CA ASN A 62 -8.00 -6.73 -22.42
C ASN A 62 -7.97 -5.21 -22.20
N GLU A 63 -8.41 -4.72 -21.06
CA GLU A 63 -8.27 -3.30 -20.67
C GLU A 63 -6.84 -2.93 -20.24
N LEU A 64 -5.98 -3.92 -19.97
CA LEU A 64 -4.58 -3.74 -19.60
C LEU A 64 -3.66 -3.88 -20.81
N GLU A 65 -2.47 -3.30 -20.70
CA GLU A 65 -1.41 -3.48 -21.70
C GLU A 65 -0.48 -4.60 -21.24
N TRP A 66 -0.25 -5.55 -22.15
CA TRP A 66 0.58 -6.73 -21.93
C TRP A 66 1.76 -6.71 -22.90
N TYR A 67 2.95 -7.03 -22.42
CA TYR A 67 4.12 -7.26 -23.28
C TYR A 67 3.97 -8.55 -24.07
N GLU A 68 3.46 -9.60 -23.40
CA GLU A 68 3.09 -10.89 -24.00
C GLU A 68 1.73 -11.32 -23.45
N ARG A 69 0.87 -11.85 -24.32
CA ARG A 69 -0.45 -12.34 -23.92
C ARG A 69 -0.36 -13.76 -23.38
N TRP A 70 -1.35 -14.15 -22.62
CA TRP A 70 -1.51 -15.48 -22.04
C TRP A 70 -1.83 -16.54 -23.10
N THR A 71 -1.45 -17.78 -22.80
CA THR A 71 -1.88 -18.97 -23.53
C THR A 71 -3.16 -19.57 -22.93
N GLN A 72 -3.43 -19.31 -21.65
CA GLN A 72 -4.59 -19.80 -20.92
C GLN A 72 -4.96 -18.76 -19.83
N VAL A 73 -6.27 -18.45 -19.70
CA VAL A 73 -6.75 -17.47 -18.72
C VAL A 73 -6.62 -17.98 -17.30
N LEU A 74 -7.05 -19.23 -17.05
CA LEU A 74 -7.02 -19.87 -15.75
C LEU A 74 -6.56 -21.31 -15.87
N ASP A 75 -5.50 -21.67 -15.18
CA ASP A 75 -5.05 -23.07 -15.02
C ASP A 75 -5.46 -23.58 -13.62
N GLU A 76 -6.30 -24.60 -13.62
CA GLU A 76 -6.82 -25.29 -12.44
C GLU A 76 -6.22 -26.70 -12.26
N SER A 77 -5.19 -27.07 -13.01
CA SER A 77 -4.62 -28.42 -13.01
C SER A 77 -4.01 -28.82 -11.66
N ASN A 78 -3.58 -27.84 -10.85
CA ASN A 78 -2.96 -28.06 -9.52
C ASN A 78 -3.77 -27.43 -8.38
N LYS A 79 -5.07 -27.72 -8.29
CA LYS A 79 -5.94 -27.22 -7.21
C LYS A 79 -5.37 -27.60 -5.83
N PRO A 80 -5.41 -26.69 -4.84
CA PRO A 80 -6.03 -25.35 -4.83
C PRO A 80 -5.10 -24.23 -5.33
N PHE A 81 -3.97 -24.52 -5.94
CA PHE A 81 -2.99 -23.55 -6.44
C PHE A 81 -3.30 -23.22 -7.90
N TYR A 82 -4.07 -22.15 -8.09
CA TYR A 82 -4.49 -21.67 -9.39
C TYR A 82 -3.44 -20.76 -10.01
N LYS A 83 -3.36 -20.74 -11.36
CA LYS A 83 -2.55 -19.77 -12.11
C LYS A 83 -3.44 -18.99 -13.05
N TRP A 84 -3.23 -17.67 -13.07
CA TRP A 84 -3.99 -16.76 -13.92
C TRP A 84 -3.13 -16.18 -15.03
N PHE A 85 -3.72 -16.06 -16.23
CA PHE A 85 -3.08 -15.49 -17.42
C PHE A 85 -1.71 -16.15 -17.71
N VAL A 86 -1.71 -17.47 -17.80
CA VAL A 86 -0.52 -18.31 -17.88
C VAL A 86 0.39 -17.88 -19.04
N GLY A 87 1.65 -17.60 -18.73
CA GLY A 87 2.67 -17.16 -19.67
C GLY A 87 2.60 -15.68 -20.06
N ALA A 88 1.60 -14.94 -19.59
CA ALA A 88 1.51 -13.52 -19.89
C ALA A 88 2.61 -12.71 -19.21
N LYS A 89 3.01 -11.61 -19.86
CA LYS A 89 4.00 -10.67 -19.35
C LYS A 89 3.39 -9.28 -19.23
N CYS A 90 3.55 -8.66 -18.08
CA CYS A 90 3.09 -7.30 -17.83
C CYS A 90 3.92 -6.62 -16.74
N ASN A 91 3.64 -5.36 -16.46
CA ASN A 91 4.11 -4.68 -15.26
C ASN A 91 2.99 -3.76 -14.76
N ILE A 92 2.71 -3.83 -13.47
CA ILE A 92 1.62 -3.05 -12.90
C ILE A 92 1.95 -1.55 -12.85
N ALA A 93 3.22 -1.16 -12.61
CA ALA A 93 3.61 0.23 -12.62
C ALA A 93 3.47 0.84 -14.03
N TYR A 94 3.80 0.08 -15.09
CA TYR A 94 3.53 0.50 -16.45
C TYR A 94 2.03 0.76 -16.67
N ASN A 95 1.19 -0.20 -16.28
CA ASN A 95 -0.25 -0.09 -16.44
C ASN A 95 -0.89 1.01 -15.59
N ALA A 96 -0.40 1.22 -14.36
CA ALA A 96 -0.96 2.21 -13.44
C ALA A 96 -0.44 3.64 -13.69
N VAL A 97 0.76 3.79 -14.24
CA VAL A 97 1.45 5.08 -14.32
C VAL A 97 1.95 5.39 -15.72
N ASP A 98 2.89 4.58 -16.26
CA ASP A 98 3.65 4.97 -17.46
C ASP A 98 2.73 5.15 -18.68
N ARG A 99 1.84 4.20 -18.97
CA ARG A 99 0.92 4.30 -20.11
C ARG A 99 0.02 5.54 -20.05
N HIS A 100 -0.28 6.04 -18.86
CA HIS A 100 -1.05 7.27 -18.69
C HIS A 100 -0.18 8.52 -18.84
N ALA A 101 1.04 8.49 -18.30
CA ALA A 101 2.00 9.58 -18.44
C ALA A 101 2.46 9.82 -19.88
N LEU A 102 2.39 8.79 -20.74
CA LEU A 102 2.74 8.86 -22.16
C LEU A 102 1.60 9.39 -23.06
N THR A 103 0.41 9.68 -22.51
CA THR A 103 -0.78 10.09 -23.26
C THR A 103 -1.25 11.49 -22.85
N PHE A 104 -2.41 11.91 -23.41
CA PHE A 104 -3.11 13.14 -23.00
C PHE A 104 -3.43 13.19 -21.50
N ARG A 105 -3.36 12.07 -20.79
CA ARG A 105 -3.58 12.00 -19.34
C ARG A 105 -2.39 12.49 -18.52
N ARG A 106 -1.25 12.76 -19.14
CA ARG A 106 -0.01 13.20 -18.46
C ARG A 106 -0.25 14.30 -17.43
N ASN A 107 -1.10 15.28 -17.76
CA ASN A 107 -1.41 16.42 -16.90
C ASN A 107 -2.65 16.23 -16.02
N LYS A 108 -3.30 15.06 -16.05
CA LYS A 108 -4.37 14.74 -15.10
C LYS A 108 -3.77 14.42 -13.73
N LEU A 109 -4.51 14.78 -12.68
CA LEU A 109 -4.14 14.40 -11.32
C LEU A 109 -4.21 12.88 -11.15
N ALA A 110 -3.12 12.31 -10.70
CA ALA A 110 -3.03 10.93 -10.24
C ALA A 110 -3.35 10.83 -8.75
N TYR A 111 -2.87 11.81 -7.97
CA TYR A 111 -3.11 11.89 -6.53
C TYR A 111 -3.49 13.31 -6.10
N ILE A 112 -4.40 13.37 -5.15
CA ILE A 112 -4.67 14.52 -4.29
C ILE A 112 -4.40 14.05 -2.87
N TRP A 113 -3.43 14.66 -2.23
CA TRP A 113 -3.07 14.36 -0.85
C TRP A 113 -3.46 15.50 0.06
N GLN A 114 -4.04 15.17 1.22
CA GLN A 114 -4.37 16.14 2.26
C GLN A 114 -3.75 15.68 3.58
N GLY A 115 -2.97 16.57 4.20
CA GLY A 115 -2.41 16.37 5.53
C GLY A 115 -3.44 16.56 6.64
N GLU A 116 -3.12 16.13 7.86
CA GLU A 116 -3.99 16.37 9.03
C GLU A 116 -4.09 17.87 9.39
N ASP A 117 -3.14 18.67 8.93
CA ASP A 117 -3.11 20.13 9.03
C ASP A 117 -3.89 20.83 7.88
N TYR A 118 -4.64 20.03 7.10
CA TYR A 118 -5.36 20.46 5.90
C TYR A 118 -4.47 21.01 4.77
N SER A 119 -3.15 20.89 4.88
CA SER A 119 -2.27 21.16 3.75
C SER A 119 -2.54 20.19 2.61
N GLU A 120 -2.46 20.66 1.36
CA GLU A 120 -2.75 19.84 0.18
C GLU A 120 -1.53 19.76 -0.74
N ARG A 121 -1.36 18.61 -1.34
CA ARG A 121 -0.40 18.38 -2.44
C ARG A 121 -1.10 17.67 -3.58
N PHE A 122 -0.78 18.07 -4.79
CA PHE A 122 -1.31 17.49 -6.00
C PHE A 122 -0.18 16.86 -6.78
N MET A 123 -0.46 15.76 -7.46
CA MET A 123 0.50 15.08 -8.31
C MET A 123 -0.17 14.59 -9.58
N SER A 124 0.31 15.04 -10.73
CA SER A 124 -0.13 14.57 -12.03
C SER A 124 0.50 13.21 -12.37
N TYR A 125 -0.04 12.52 -13.39
CA TYR A 125 0.56 11.27 -13.89
C TYR A 125 2.00 11.48 -14.39
N GLY A 126 2.29 12.62 -15.03
CA GLY A 126 3.63 12.93 -15.49
C GLY A 126 4.63 13.13 -14.36
N GLU A 127 4.22 13.80 -13.28
CA GLU A 127 5.04 13.96 -12.07
C GLU A 127 5.22 12.63 -11.36
N LEU A 128 4.15 11.85 -11.20
CA LEU A 128 4.21 10.52 -10.59
C LEU A 128 5.19 9.60 -11.34
N ALA A 129 5.11 9.55 -12.68
CA ALA A 129 6.02 8.75 -13.48
C ALA A 129 7.48 9.15 -13.27
N ARG A 130 7.76 10.47 -13.25
CA ARG A 130 9.11 10.98 -12.99
C ARG A 130 9.62 10.58 -11.61
N GLU A 131 8.82 10.77 -10.56
CA GLU A 131 9.24 10.45 -9.19
C GLU A 131 9.38 8.93 -8.98
N VAL A 132 8.49 8.12 -9.56
CA VAL A 132 8.60 6.65 -9.56
C VAL A 132 9.88 6.20 -10.26
N ASN A 133 10.20 6.75 -11.44
CA ASN A 133 11.42 6.43 -12.17
C ASN A 133 12.68 6.76 -11.36
N LYS A 134 12.71 7.97 -10.77
CA LYS A 134 13.84 8.39 -9.93
C LYS A 134 14.02 7.45 -8.75
N PHE A 135 12.95 7.13 -8.02
CA PHE A 135 13.06 6.25 -6.86
C PHE A 135 13.37 4.80 -7.25
N ALA A 136 12.88 4.32 -8.38
CA ALA A 136 13.26 3.03 -8.95
C ALA A 136 14.79 2.95 -9.22
N ASN A 137 15.37 4.01 -9.76
CA ASN A 137 16.82 4.11 -9.96
C ASN A 137 17.58 4.21 -8.63
N VAL A 138 17.04 4.90 -7.62
CA VAL A 138 17.59 4.90 -6.26
C VAL A 138 17.64 3.47 -5.69
N LEU A 139 16.55 2.71 -5.79
CA LEU A 139 16.53 1.33 -5.31
C LEU A 139 17.57 0.47 -6.04
N LYS A 140 17.68 0.59 -7.37
CA LYS A 140 18.72 -0.10 -8.18
C LYS A 140 20.13 0.27 -7.72
N SER A 141 20.40 1.55 -7.45
CA SER A 141 21.73 2.01 -7.00
C SER A 141 22.12 1.45 -5.63
N LEU A 142 21.16 1.12 -4.79
CA LEU A 142 21.35 0.45 -3.49
C LEU A 142 21.35 -1.09 -3.62
N GLY A 143 21.36 -1.63 -4.84
CA GLY A 143 21.50 -3.05 -5.12
C GLY A 143 20.20 -3.84 -5.16
N VAL A 144 19.02 -3.21 -5.06
CA VAL A 144 17.72 -3.89 -5.15
C VAL A 144 17.49 -4.40 -6.57
N LYS A 145 17.09 -5.67 -6.68
CA LYS A 145 16.85 -6.39 -7.94
C LYS A 145 15.45 -7.00 -7.95
N LYS A 146 15.02 -7.49 -9.11
CA LYS A 146 13.80 -8.31 -9.26
C LYS A 146 13.78 -9.45 -8.24
N GLY A 147 12.67 -9.58 -7.53
CA GLY A 147 12.45 -10.59 -6.50
C GLY A 147 12.97 -10.21 -5.10
N ASP A 148 13.75 -9.15 -4.95
CA ASP A 148 14.14 -8.66 -3.63
C ASP A 148 12.95 -8.05 -2.88
N ARG A 149 12.98 -8.12 -1.55
CA ARG A 149 11.92 -7.57 -0.69
C ARG A 149 12.36 -6.24 -0.12
N VAL A 150 11.41 -5.30 -0.16
CA VAL A 150 11.56 -3.96 0.39
C VAL A 150 10.45 -3.73 1.41
N THR A 151 10.80 -3.51 2.66
CA THR A 151 9.82 -3.13 3.69
C THR A 151 9.56 -1.62 3.63
N ILE A 152 8.29 -1.24 3.59
CA ILE A 152 7.86 0.16 3.58
C ILE A 152 7.06 0.42 4.86
N TYR A 153 7.64 1.22 5.77
CA TYR A 153 7.04 1.62 7.04
C TYR A 153 6.94 3.14 7.10
N MET A 154 5.91 3.68 6.48
CA MET A 154 5.72 5.12 6.27
C MET A 154 4.36 5.59 6.78
N GLY A 155 4.28 6.89 7.08
CA GLY A 155 3.01 7.58 7.22
C GLY A 155 2.26 7.73 5.88
N ARG A 156 1.07 8.31 5.94
CA ARG A 156 0.25 8.58 4.74
C ARG A 156 0.79 9.81 4.01
N VAL A 157 1.78 9.63 3.15
CA VAL A 157 2.43 10.67 2.34
C VAL A 157 2.46 10.23 0.87
N LEU A 158 2.65 11.17 -0.07
CA LEU A 158 2.75 10.87 -1.51
C LEU A 158 3.93 9.96 -1.84
N GLU A 159 4.97 9.99 -1.04
CA GLU A 159 6.17 9.17 -1.18
C GLU A 159 5.90 7.68 -0.93
N LEU A 160 4.84 7.33 -0.19
CA LEU A 160 4.44 5.94 0.02
C LEU A 160 4.04 5.25 -1.30
N PRO A 161 3.04 5.73 -2.08
CA PRO A 161 2.72 5.12 -3.37
C PRO A 161 3.86 5.23 -4.38
N ILE A 162 4.73 6.24 -4.32
CA ILE A 162 5.94 6.31 -5.15
C ILE A 162 6.85 5.13 -4.84
N ALA A 163 7.12 4.83 -3.56
CA ALA A 163 7.95 3.70 -3.15
C ALA A 163 7.36 2.36 -3.59
N MET A 164 6.04 2.16 -3.42
CA MET A 164 5.34 0.95 -3.87
C MET A 164 5.45 0.74 -5.38
N LEU A 165 5.17 1.78 -6.16
CA LEU A 165 5.22 1.74 -7.62
C LEU A 165 6.64 1.59 -8.16
N ALA A 166 7.63 2.18 -7.50
CA ALA A 166 9.03 2.01 -7.85
C ALA A 166 9.51 0.57 -7.64
N CYS A 167 9.13 -0.07 -6.53
CA CYS A 167 9.38 -1.50 -6.33
C CYS A 167 8.74 -2.33 -7.45
N ALA A 168 7.45 -2.12 -7.72
CA ALA A 168 6.73 -2.82 -8.78
C ALA A 168 7.38 -2.61 -10.16
N LYS A 169 7.88 -1.39 -10.44
CA LYS A 169 8.53 -1.07 -11.71
C LYS A 169 9.79 -1.89 -11.98
N ILE A 170 10.58 -2.15 -10.95
CA ILE A 170 11.83 -2.93 -11.05
C ILE A 170 11.66 -4.42 -10.69
N GLY A 171 10.41 -4.86 -10.46
CA GLY A 171 10.11 -6.25 -10.08
C GLY A 171 10.51 -6.61 -8.65
N ALA A 172 10.77 -5.63 -7.78
CA ALA A 172 10.98 -5.87 -6.35
C ALA A 172 9.64 -6.04 -5.63
N ILE A 173 9.63 -6.91 -4.63
CA ILE A 173 8.44 -7.25 -3.84
C ILE A 173 8.34 -6.28 -2.65
N HIS A 174 7.32 -5.42 -2.60
CA HIS A 174 7.16 -4.52 -1.47
C HIS A 174 6.30 -5.14 -0.37
N SER A 175 6.69 -4.89 0.89
CA SER A 175 5.93 -5.23 2.09
C SER A 175 5.58 -3.94 2.82
N VAL A 176 4.33 -3.49 2.68
CA VAL A 176 3.86 -2.29 3.37
C VAL A 176 3.39 -2.64 4.76
N VAL A 177 3.99 -2.00 5.75
CA VAL A 177 3.63 -2.13 7.17
C VAL A 177 2.98 -0.82 7.61
N TYR A 178 1.82 -0.92 8.25
CA TYR A 178 1.10 0.25 8.74
C TYR A 178 1.94 1.03 9.76
N GLY A 179 2.10 2.36 9.56
CA GLY A 179 2.95 3.24 10.37
C GLY A 179 2.48 3.47 11.83
N GLY A 180 1.49 2.72 12.29
CA GLY A 180 1.04 2.68 13.68
C GLY A 180 1.34 1.35 14.38
N PHE A 181 2.00 0.41 13.72
CA PHE A 181 2.36 -0.87 14.33
C PHE A 181 3.57 -0.75 15.25
N SER A 182 3.63 -1.67 16.24
CA SER A 182 4.70 -1.72 17.24
C SER A 182 6.05 -2.13 16.64
N VAL A 183 7.11 -1.94 17.42
CA VAL A 183 8.47 -2.40 17.14
C VAL A 183 8.50 -3.90 16.81
N GLU A 184 7.85 -4.73 17.62
CA GLU A 184 7.80 -6.19 17.46
C GLU A 184 7.09 -6.59 16.17
N ALA A 185 5.97 -5.92 15.86
CA ALA A 185 5.21 -6.19 14.65
C ALA A 185 5.99 -5.83 13.38
N LEU A 186 6.77 -4.74 13.40
CA LEU A 186 7.65 -4.37 12.31
C LEU A 186 8.82 -5.36 12.19
N ARG A 187 9.47 -5.66 13.29
CA ARG A 187 10.61 -6.62 13.38
C ARG A 187 10.24 -7.98 12.81
N GLY A 188 9.10 -8.54 13.26
CA GLY A 188 8.61 -9.83 12.77
C GLY A 188 8.44 -9.86 11.26
N ARG A 189 7.87 -8.80 10.66
CA ARG A 189 7.68 -8.71 9.21
C ARG A 189 8.97 -8.55 8.43
N ILE A 190 9.96 -7.84 8.97
CA ILE A 190 11.30 -7.72 8.37
C ILE A 190 12.00 -9.07 8.36
N HIS A 191 11.95 -9.82 9.47
CA HIS A 191 12.54 -11.15 9.55
C HIS A 191 11.81 -12.14 8.62
N ASP A 192 10.49 -12.14 8.60
CA ASP A 192 9.70 -13.05 7.77
C ASP A 192 9.92 -12.78 6.26
N SER A 193 9.86 -11.53 5.86
CA SER A 193 10.10 -11.14 4.45
C SER A 193 11.57 -11.20 4.03
N GLN A 194 12.51 -11.26 4.96
CA GLN A 194 13.94 -11.16 4.70
C GLN A 194 14.29 -9.89 3.89
N SER A 195 13.69 -8.75 4.26
CA SER A 195 13.95 -7.48 3.59
C SER A 195 15.33 -6.92 3.93
N GLU A 196 16.11 -6.57 2.92
CA GLU A 196 17.44 -5.95 3.11
C GLU A 196 17.40 -4.41 3.08
N LEU A 197 16.24 -3.83 2.72
CA LEU A 197 16.03 -2.40 2.66
C LEU A 197 14.69 -2.02 3.30
N VAL A 198 14.73 -0.94 4.12
CA VAL A 198 13.55 -0.33 4.72
C VAL A 198 13.39 1.10 4.20
N VAL A 199 12.18 1.48 3.82
CA VAL A 199 11.79 2.86 3.50
C VAL A 199 10.89 3.36 4.62
N THR A 200 11.24 4.50 5.23
CA THR A 200 10.49 5.08 6.35
C THR A 200 10.42 6.61 6.29
N CYS A 201 9.82 7.22 7.30
CA CYS A 201 9.85 8.66 7.54
C CYS A 201 10.57 8.98 8.85
N ASP A 202 11.05 10.22 9.00
CA ASP A 202 11.52 10.75 10.30
C ASP A 202 10.41 10.64 11.35
N GLY A 203 9.18 10.96 10.98
CA GLY A 203 7.98 10.81 11.78
C GLY A 203 6.72 10.88 10.95
N ALA A 204 5.57 10.67 11.58
CA ALA A 204 4.25 10.81 10.99
C ALA A 204 3.28 11.49 11.96
N PHE A 205 2.17 12.00 11.41
CA PHE A 205 1.06 12.51 12.19
C PHE A 205 -0.13 11.57 12.06
N VAL A 206 -0.72 11.17 13.19
CA VAL A 206 -1.91 10.30 13.23
C VAL A 206 -2.83 10.79 14.34
N SER A 207 -4.03 11.22 14.00
CA SER A 207 -5.03 11.76 14.93
C SER A 207 -4.44 12.90 15.81
N GLY A 208 -3.72 13.82 15.18
CA GLY A 208 -3.09 14.96 15.84
C GLY A 208 -1.85 14.62 16.69
N LYS A 209 -1.41 13.37 16.73
CA LYS A 209 -0.23 12.93 17.48
C LYS A 209 0.95 12.69 16.54
N HIS A 210 2.14 13.10 16.97
CA HIS A 210 3.39 12.77 16.30
C HIS A 210 3.82 11.35 16.69
N ILE A 211 4.21 10.55 15.70
CA ILE A 211 4.76 9.20 15.87
C ILE A 211 6.19 9.21 15.33
N ASP A 212 7.15 8.77 16.12
CA ASP A 212 8.57 8.69 15.77
C ASP A 212 8.87 7.42 14.95
N LEU A 213 8.53 7.43 13.65
CA LEU A 213 8.64 6.22 12.80
C LEU A 213 10.10 5.75 12.69
N LYS A 214 11.05 6.67 12.52
CA LYS A 214 12.47 6.32 12.42
C LYS A 214 12.97 5.65 13.70
N GLN A 215 12.56 6.13 14.88
CA GLN A 215 12.93 5.50 16.15
C GLN A 215 12.37 4.07 16.25
N ILE A 216 11.11 3.86 15.83
CA ILE A 216 10.50 2.51 15.79
C ILE A 216 11.27 1.59 14.85
N VAL A 217 11.71 2.08 13.69
CA VAL A 217 12.57 1.32 12.77
C VAL A 217 13.90 0.98 13.45
N ASP A 218 14.55 1.94 14.09
CA ASP A 218 15.84 1.70 14.77
C ASP A 218 15.72 0.63 15.84
N ASP A 219 14.69 0.71 16.68
CA ASP A 219 14.42 -0.27 17.73
C ASP A 219 14.06 -1.66 17.15
N ALA A 220 13.38 -1.70 16.00
CA ALA A 220 13.05 -2.94 15.30
C ALA A 220 14.28 -3.61 14.69
N LEU A 221 15.26 -2.83 14.24
CA LEU A 221 16.50 -3.33 13.65
C LEU A 221 17.55 -3.71 14.70
N TYR A 222 17.46 -3.13 15.90
CA TYR A 222 18.36 -3.46 17.01
C TYR A 222 17.89 -4.73 17.71
N THR A 223 18.38 -5.89 17.29
CA THR A 223 17.92 -7.20 17.76
C THR A 223 19.02 -8.28 17.66
N ASP A 224 18.83 -9.37 18.41
CA ASP A 224 19.62 -10.59 18.33
C ASP A 224 18.66 -11.77 18.06
N PRO A 225 18.81 -12.53 16.97
CA PRO A 225 19.78 -12.31 15.88
C PRO A 225 19.50 -11.01 15.09
N PRO A 226 20.53 -10.44 14.41
CA PRO A 226 20.38 -9.21 13.66
C PRO A 226 19.42 -9.37 12.46
N THR A 227 18.74 -8.30 12.11
CA THR A 227 17.92 -8.27 10.88
C THR A 227 18.80 -8.27 9.62
N PRO A 228 18.28 -8.70 8.46
CA PRO A 228 19.04 -8.64 7.20
C PRO A 228 19.17 -7.23 6.62
N VAL A 229 18.58 -6.20 7.24
CA VAL A 229 18.52 -4.84 6.70
C VAL A 229 19.90 -4.20 6.66
N LYS A 230 20.30 -3.80 5.46
CA LYS A 230 21.56 -3.10 5.17
C LYS A 230 21.36 -1.59 4.93
N ASN A 231 20.20 -1.22 4.40
CA ASN A 231 19.91 0.16 4.01
C ASN A 231 18.56 0.63 4.57
N VAL A 232 18.53 1.88 5.06
CA VAL A 232 17.30 2.55 5.47
C VAL A 232 17.18 3.88 4.73
N ILE A 233 16.10 4.09 3.99
CA ILE A 233 15.80 5.36 3.33
C ILE A 233 14.78 6.12 4.17
N VAL A 234 15.10 7.36 4.54
CA VAL A 234 14.31 8.18 5.46
C VAL A 234 13.74 9.40 4.73
N TYR A 235 12.42 9.48 4.62
CA TYR A 235 11.73 10.66 4.11
C TYR A 235 11.52 11.68 5.23
N LYS A 236 11.91 12.94 4.98
CA LYS A 236 11.75 14.03 5.95
C LYS A 236 10.32 14.58 5.90
N ARG A 237 9.44 14.08 6.76
CA ARG A 237 8.03 14.49 6.86
C ARG A 237 7.77 15.46 7.99
N SER A 238 8.29 15.19 9.19
CA SER A 238 8.05 15.99 10.39
C SER A 238 9.11 17.07 10.61
N GLY A 239 10.30 16.87 10.06
CA GLY A 239 11.44 17.75 10.29
C GLY A 239 12.11 17.55 11.65
N LYS A 240 11.69 16.51 12.40
CA LYS A 240 12.34 16.15 13.67
C LYS A 240 13.75 15.62 13.38
N GLU A 241 14.68 15.97 14.26
CA GLU A 241 16.02 15.39 14.23
C GLU A 241 15.93 13.90 14.56
N VAL A 242 16.57 13.09 13.73
CA VAL A 242 16.66 11.64 13.89
C VAL A 242 18.11 11.20 13.71
N LYS A 243 18.48 10.12 14.40
CA LYS A 243 19.80 9.52 14.22
C LYS A 243 19.87 8.87 12.84
N MET A 244 20.93 9.16 12.10
CA MET A 244 21.27 8.52 10.84
C MET A 244 22.51 7.65 11.06
N TYR A 245 22.44 6.38 10.67
CA TYR A 245 23.53 5.42 10.85
C TYR A 245 24.39 5.36 9.59
N ASP A 246 25.70 5.28 9.77
CA ASP A 246 26.69 4.98 8.73
C ASP A 246 27.68 3.96 9.33
N GLU A 247 27.25 2.73 9.40
CA GLU A 247 27.94 1.62 10.07
C GLU A 247 28.25 0.51 9.04
N PRO A 248 29.23 -0.36 9.28
CA PRO A 248 29.62 -1.41 8.31
C PRO A 248 28.47 -2.30 7.85
N ASN A 249 27.49 -2.53 8.73
CA ASN A 249 26.36 -3.44 8.47
C ASN A 249 25.05 -2.72 8.17
N ARG A 250 25.01 -1.37 8.32
CA ARG A 250 23.82 -0.58 8.11
C ARG A 250 24.16 0.84 7.71
N LYS A 251 23.52 1.31 6.63
CA LYS A 251 23.60 2.72 6.21
C LYS A 251 22.22 3.31 6.03
N ASP A 252 22.03 4.51 6.59
CA ASP A 252 20.82 5.31 6.46
C ASP A 252 21.05 6.45 5.47
N TYR A 253 20.02 6.75 4.67
CA TYR A 253 20.07 7.77 3.63
C TYR A 253 18.85 8.67 3.73
N TRP A 254 19.03 9.94 3.46
CA TRP A 254 17.91 10.83 3.25
C TRP A 254 17.30 10.62 1.85
N TRP A 255 15.98 10.42 1.80
CA TRP A 255 15.23 10.30 0.55
C TRP A 255 15.54 11.43 -0.43
N HIS A 256 15.45 12.70 0.04
CA HIS A 256 15.62 13.87 -0.82
C HIS A 256 17.05 14.00 -1.38
N GLU A 257 18.07 13.52 -0.68
CA GLU A 257 19.46 13.51 -1.16
C GLU A 257 19.63 12.48 -2.28
N LEU A 258 19.14 11.26 -2.08
CA LEU A 258 19.18 10.22 -3.11
C LEU A 258 18.38 10.61 -4.36
N MET A 259 17.25 11.26 -4.19
CA MET A 259 16.38 11.68 -5.29
C MET A 259 16.95 12.85 -6.09
N LYS A 260 17.87 13.64 -5.52
CA LYS A 260 18.40 14.84 -6.18
C LYS A 260 19.05 14.52 -7.51
N ASP A 261 19.92 13.52 -7.54
CA ASP A 261 20.75 13.17 -8.69
C ASP A 261 20.24 11.92 -9.44
N ALA A 262 19.14 11.32 -9.00
CA ALA A 262 18.56 10.16 -9.65
C ALA A 262 17.96 10.51 -11.01
N SER A 263 18.25 9.66 -12.03
CA SER A 263 17.68 9.82 -13.37
C SER A 263 16.15 9.70 -13.36
N PRO A 264 15.43 10.56 -14.08
CA PRO A 264 14.00 10.44 -14.29
C PRO A 264 13.62 9.35 -15.31
N ASP A 265 14.61 8.72 -15.96
CA ASP A 265 14.42 7.65 -16.94
C ASP A 265 14.78 6.32 -16.30
N CYS A 266 13.82 5.40 -16.26
CA CYS A 266 13.98 4.05 -15.73
C CYS A 266 13.21 3.05 -16.59
N GLU A 267 13.92 2.07 -17.11
CA GLU A 267 13.31 0.97 -17.82
C GLU A 267 12.44 0.13 -16.88
N THR A 268 11.26 -0.25 -17.38
CA THR A 268 10.29 -1.04 -16.63
C THR A 268 10.59 -2.53 -16.81
N GLU A 269 10.73 -3.26 -15.72
CA GLU A 269 10.97 -4.70 -15.71
C GLU A 269 9.77 -5.47 -16.28
N VAL A 270 10.05 -6.44 -17.14
CA VAL A 270 9.03 -7.35 -17.68
C VAL A 270 8.77 -8.46 -16.67
N MET A 271 7.54 -8.48 -16.13
CA MET A 271 7.13 -9.43 -15.10
C MET A 271 6.24 -10.52 -15.67
N ASP A 272 6.39 -11.75 -15.17
CA ASP A 272 5.40 -12.80 -15.37
C ASP A 272 4.11 -12.45 -14.61
N SER A 273 2.96 -12.86 -15.13
CA SER A 273 1.67 -12.68 -14.44
C SER A 273 1.62 -13.36 -13.07
N GLU A 274 2.45 -14.38 -12.86
CA GLU A 274 2.55 -15.14 -11.61
C GLU A 274 3.71 -14.69 -10.70
N ASP A 275 4.53 -13.70 -11.12
CA ASP A 275 5.57 -13.15 -10.28
C ASP A 275 4.97 -12.46 -9.05
N PRO A 276 5.49 -12.69 -7.83
CA PRO A 276 5.02 -12.00 -6.62
C PRO A 276 5.16 -10.48 -6.75
N LEU A 277 4.10 -9.74 -6.43
CA LEU A 277 4.07 -8.28 -6.49
C LEU A 277 4.31 -7.64 -5.12
N PHE A 278 3.65 -8.15 -4.09
CA PHE A 278 3.76 -7.62 -2.72
C PHE A 278 3.48 -8.70 -1.67
N ILE A 279 3.92 -8.42 -0.44
CA ILE A 279 3.57 -9.18 0.76
C ILE A 279 2.62 -8.33 1.58
N LEU A 280 1.45 -8.87 1.91
CA LEU A 280 0.47 -8.23 2.76
C LEU A 280 0.05 -9.18 3.89
N TYR A 281 0.23 -8.71 5.12
CA TYR A 281 -0.19 -9.43 6.32
C TYR A 281 -1.64 -9.08 6.65
N THR A 282 -2.44 -10.09 6.92
CA THR A 282 -3.84 -9.91 7.36
C THR A 282 -3.91 -9.76 8.88
N SER A 283 -5.09 -9.34 9.40
CA SER A 283 -5.32 -9.20 10.85
C SER A 283 -5.27 -10.53 11.62
N GLY A 284 -5.29 -11.65 10.93
CA GLY A 284 -5.25 -13.01 11.51
C GLY A 284 -3.94 -13.77 11.29
N SER A 285 -2.92 -13.10 10.78
CA SER A 285 -1.61 -13.69 10.50
C SER A 285 -0.54 -13.16 11.43
#